data_e4905a0001fefd8b02efa6ea850d82d7
#
_entry.id   e4905a0001fefd8b02efa6ea850d82d7
#
_cell.length_a   1.000
_cell.length_b   1.000
_cell.length_c   1.000
_cell.angle_alpha   90.00
_cell.angle_beta   90.00
_cell.angle_gamma   90.00
#
_symmetry.space_group_name_H-M   'P 1'
#
loop_
_entity.id
_entity.type
_entity.pdbx_description
1 polymer ?
#
loop_
_entity_poly.entity_id
_entity_poly.type
_entity_poly.pdbx_seq_one_letter_code
_entity_poly.pdbx_strand_id
1 'polypeptide(L)'
;MFLAKRLLKLRINSRNSESEVWSSTKNPAPEMDLVATLQSELETLRSRMKELESENAKLSAQLSNCSCQETKEKGNGSVMKNGVLEGHGKKKNKLRDLGYGAMMHHSKRYVALKVMYFGLRFYGFASEAQMDPTVEGEIFKALERTRLIFGDKKELQYSRCGRTDKGVSSVGQVIALFLRSNHRESRGDNKYPGENSIEESFGEIDYVRVLNRVLPNDIRIMGWSPIPVGFSARFSCLSRVYKYFFWQGNLNITAMQTAAEKFLGEHDFRNFCKMDADNVHNYRRHIISFEILPFNESDKADQLMIMKIKGSAFLWHQVRCMVAVLFLIGQGLESPNVIDLLLDIERTPRKPQFPMAPEIPLVLQSCEFEGLKFICSSDTNQALNEHLERECRSYKLQSAIFHEALLNSSCIEIDNNISSDHTKKKGASHIPLLSRPTEPSYEERRKKLVA
;
A
#
# COMPACT_ATOMS: atom_id res chain seq x y z
N MET A 1 5.72 -12.66 -16.95
CA MET A 1 5.26 -13.92 -16.36
C MET A 1 3.90 -13.86 -15.65
N PHE A 2 3.48 -12.71 -15.09
CA PHE A 2 2.19 -12.54 -14.37
C PHE A 2 0.97 -12.37 -15.28
N LEU A 3 1.10 -11.78 -16.46
CA LEU A 3 0.01 -11.60 -17.44
C LEU A 3 -0.45 -12.94 -18.06
N ALA A 4 0.47 -13.87 -18.28
CA ALA A 4 0.16 -15.19 -18.84
C ALA A 4 -0.70 -16.07 -17.89
N LYS A 5 -0.48 -15.96 -16.56
CA LYS A 5 -1.30 -16.72 -15.58
C LYS A 5 -2.74 -16.18 -15.43
N ARG A 6 -2.97 -14.90 -15.73
CA ARG A 6 -4.32 -14.29 -15.67
C ARG A 6 -5.15 -14.63 -16.92
N LEU A 7 -4.51 -14.76 -18.08
CA LEU A 7 -5.16 -15.19 -19.32
C LEU A 7 -5.52 -16.68 -19.30
N LEU A 8 -4.71 -17.52 -18.63
CA LEU A 8 -5.03 -18.95 -18.47
C LEU A 8 -6.23 -19.20 -17.54
N LYS A 9 -6.38 -18.42 -16.45
CA LYS A 9 -7.54 -18.53 -15.54
C LYS A 9 -8.84 -18.06 -16.19
N LEU A 10 -8.81 -17.11 -17.12
CA LEU A 10 -10.01 -16.67 -17.85
C LEU A 10 -10.45 -17.69 -18.92
N ARG A 11 -9.54 -18.51 -19.43
CA ARG A 11 -9.85 -19.56 -20.42
C ARG A 11 -10.41 -20.85 -19.80
N ILE A 12 -10.10 -21.16 -18.57
CA ILE A 12 -10.60 -22.36 -17.87
C ILE A 12 -12.04 -22.19 -17.35
N ASN A 13 -12.48 -20.97 -17.03
CA ASN A 13 -13.85 -20.71 -16.55
C ASN A 13 -14.91 -20.57 -17.66
N SER A 14 -14.53 -20.63 -18.95
CA SER A 14 -15.48 -20.56 -20.06
C SER A 14 -15.83 -21.92 -20.69
N ARG A 15 -15.34 -23.05 -20.14
CA ARG A 15 -15.51 -24.38 -20.73
C ARG A 15 -16.38 -25.37 -19.92
N ASN A 16 -17.06 -24.93 -18.88
CA ASN A 16 -17.97 -25.81 -18.12
C ASN A 16 -19.44 -25.45 -18.31
N SER A 17 -19.92 -25.41 -19.54
CA SER A 17 -21.34 -25.59 -19.85
C SER A 17 -21.47 -25.84 -21.35
N GLU A 18 -21.50 -27.11 -21.71
CA GLU A 18 -22.23 -27.63 -22.86
C GLU A 18 -21.86 -29.08 -23.07
N SER A 19 -22.71 -29.97 -22.59
CA SER A 19 -22.84 -31.33 -23.05
C SER A 19 -24.02 -31.35 -24.02
N GLU A 20 -23.78 -31.62 -25.31
CA GLU A 20 -24.63 -32.51 -26.12
C GLU A 20 -24.07 -32.63 -27.53
N VAL A 21 -23.78 -33.90 -27.84
CA VAL A 21 -23.91 -34.63 -29.11
C VAL A 21 -23.51 -33.93 -30.40
N TRP A 22 -22.37 -34.36 -31.00
CA TRP A 22 -22.32 -34.73 -32.43
C TRP A 22 -21.18 -35.70 -32.70
N SER A 23 -21.53 -36.76 -33.44
CA SER A 23 -20.72 -37.87 -33.80
C SER A 23 -19.72 -37.57 -34.94
N SER A 24 -18.52 -38.20 -34.82
CA SER A 24 -17.67 -38.70 -35.90
C SER A 24 -17.08 -37.73 -36.93
N THR A 25 -15.79 -37.45 -36.80
CA THR A 25 -14.68 -37.98 -37.65
C THR A 25 -13.34 -37.43 -37.22
N LYS A 26 -12.44 -38.35 -36.98
CA LYS A 26 -10.94 -38.37 -36.96
C LYS A 26 -10.15 -37.06 -37.22
N ASN A 27 -9.46 -36.54 -36.19
CA ASN A 27 -8.00 -36.62 -35.98
C ASN A 27 -7.60 -35.99 -34.63
N PRO A 28 -7.05 -36.74 -33.68
CA PRO A 28 -6.55 -36.19 -32.42
C PRO A 28 -5.02 -36.20 -32.43
N ALA A 29 -4.38 -35.10 -32.79
CA ALA A 29 -2.97 -34.91 -32.48
C ALA A 29 -2.52 -33.44 -32.70
N PRO A 30 -2.74 -32.53 -31.77
CA PRO A 30 -1.68 -31.70 -31.17
C PRO A 30 -1.86 -31.39 -29.66
N GLU A 31 -3.01 -31.72 -29.05
CA GLU A 31 -3.23 -31.38 -27.64
C GLU A 31 -2.56 -32.34 -26.65
N MET A 32 -2.39 -33.60 -27.03
CA MET A 32 -1.69 -34.59 -26.16
C MET A 32 -0.19 -34.31 -26.04
N ASP A 33 0.41 -33.79 -27.08
CA ASP A 33 1.86 -33.49 -27.11
C ASP A 33 2.20 -32.26 -26.23
N LEU A 34 1.30 -31.27 -26.20
CA LEU A 34 1.44 -30.08 -25.33
C LEU A 34 1.29 -30.43 -23.85
N VAL A 35 0.35 -31.29 -23.50
CA VAL A 35 0.15 -31.77 -22.14
C VAL A 35 1.32 -32.58 -21.62
N ALA A 36 1.87 -33.47 -22.46
CA ALA A 36 3.06 -34.25 -22.15
C ALA A 36 4.30 -33.35 -21.97
N THR A 37 4.48 -32.34 -22.84
CA THR A 37 5.57 -31.36 -22.70
C THR A 37 5.46 -30.55 -21.41
N LEU A 38 4.26 -30.05 -21.06
CA LEU A 38 4.02 -29.31 -19.82
C LEU A 38 4.20 -30.17 -18.57
N GLN A 39 3.86 -31.44 -18.63
CA GLN A 39 4.10 -32.40 -17.54
C GLN A 39 5.60 -32.65 -17.34
N SER A 40 6.37 -32.81 -18.42
CA SER A 40 7.82 -32.96 -18.38
C SER A 40 8.51 -31.72 -17.79
N GLU A 41 8.08 -30.49 -18.19
CA GLU A 41 8.60 -29.25 -17.63
C GLU A 41 8.27 -29.14 -16.12
N LEU A 42 7.08 -29.55 -15.71
CA LEU A 42 6.66 -29.54 -14.31
C LEU A 42 7.50 -30.51 -13.45
N GLU A 43 7.82 -31.68 -13.96
CA GLU A 43 8.71 -32.63 -13.28
C GLU A 43 10.15 -32.10 -13.18
N THR A 44 10.66 -31.47 -14.25
CA THR A 44 11.98 -30.84 -14.25
C THR A 44 12.06 -29.71 -13.21
N LEU A 45 11.05 -28.86 -13.13
CA LEU A 45 10.98 -27.79 -12.15
C LEU A 45 10.86 -28.31 -10.70
N ARG A 46 10.13 -29.39 -10.50
CA ARG A 46 10.03 -30.06 -9.17
C ARG A 46 11.38 -30.66 -8.74
N SER A 47 12.11 -31.28 -9.67
CA SER A 47 13.44 -31.80 -9.39
C SER A 47 14.42 -30.70 -9.02
N ARG A 48 14.39 -29.58 -9.75
CA ARG A 48 15.25 -28.42 -9.47
C ARG A 48 14.92 -27.77 -8.13
N MET A 49 13.64 -27.72 -7.75
CA MET A 49 13.22 -27.19 -6.44
C MET A 49 13.77 -28.04 -5.29
N LYS A 50 13.69 -29.41 -5.40
CA LYS A 50 14.28 -30.31 -4.42
C LYS A 50 15.81 -30.17 -4.29
N GLU A 51 16.48 -29.96 -5.41
CA GLU A 51 17.94 -29.72 -5.41
C GLU A 51 18.29 -28.44 -4.66
N LEU A 52 17.60 -27.33 -4.92
CA LEU A 52 17.79 -26.06 -4.22
C LEU A 52 17.43 -26.15 -2.72
N GLU A 53 16.41 -26.89 -2.36
CA GLU A 53 16.07 -27.15 -0.95
C GLU A 53 17.18 -27.93 -0.23
N SER A 54 17.79 -28.93 -0.92
CA SER A 54 18.94 -29.67 -0.40
C SER A 54 20.19 -28.82 -0.26
N GLU A 55 20.47 -27.93 -1.22
CA GLU A 55 21.57 -26.95 -1.12
C GLU A 55 21.36 -25.98 0.03
N ASN A 56 20.16 -25.46 0.20
CA ASN A 56 19.83 -24.58 1.33
C ASN A 56 19.98 -25.30 2.68
N ALA A 57 19.59 -26.55 2.79
CA ALA A 57 19.79 -27.34 4.00
C ALA A 57 21.28 -27.57 4.30
N LYS A 58 22.12 -27.84 3.28
CA LYS A 58 23.58 -27.94 3.44
C LYS A 58 24.23 -26.65 3.87
N LEU A 59 23.85 -25.51 3.26
CA LEU A 59 24.34 -24.19 3.62
C LEU A 59 23.93 -23.79 5.05
N SER A 60 22.69 -24.11 5.45
CA SER A 60 22.21 -23.88 6.81
C SER A 60 22.94 -24.73 7.84
N ALA A 61 23.28 -25.99 7.51
CA ALA A 61 24.09 -26.85 8.37
C ALA A 61 25.54 -26.36 8.47
N GLN A 62 26.10 -25.84 7.39
CA GLN A 62 27.44 -25.21 7.42
C GLN A 62 27.49 -23.93 8.25
N LEU A 63 26.43 -23.11 8.19
CA LEU A 63 26.27 -21.93 9.04
C LEU A 63 26.10 -22.26 10.52
N SER A 64 25.38 -23.33 10.85
CA SER A 64 25.21 -23.81 12.23
C SER A 64 26.48 -24.41 12.83
N ASN A 65 27.34 -25.00 12.00
CA ASN A 65 28.63 -25.55 12.41
C ASN A 65 29.75 -24.47 12.53
N CYS A 66 29.50 -23.23 12.15
CA CYS A 66 30.37 -22.09 12.33
C CYS A 66 30.10 -21.39 13.68
N SER A 67 29.88 -22.17 14.73
CA SER A 67 29.77 -21.70 16.10
C SER A 67 31.15 -21.33 16.64
N CYS A 68 31.42 -20.03 16.74
CA CYS A 68 32.51 -19.51 17.53
C CYS A 68 32.26 -19.91 19.00
N GLN A 69 33.20 -20.69 19.57
CA GLN A 69 33.19 -21.12 20.96
C GLN A 69 33.10 -19.89 21.88
N GLU A 70 32.00 -19.77 22.61
CA GLU A 70 31.92 -18.92 23.81
C GLU A 70 32.68 -19.62 24.93
N THR A 71 33.89 -19.14 25.23
CA THR A 71 34.61 -19.49 26.42
C THR A 71 33.99 -18.78 27.64
N LYS A 72 33.29 -19.57 28.46
CA LYS A 72 32.91 -19.19 29.85
C LYS A 72 34.15 -19.19 30.70
N GLU A 73 34.65 -18.04 31.10
CA GLU A 73 35.54 -17.92 32.25
C GLU A 73 34.79 -17.38 33.47
N LYS A 74 34.75 -18.25 34.51
CA LYS A 74 34.35 -17.91 35.86
C LYS A 74 35.52 -17.17 36.54
N GLY A 75 35.18 -16.12 37.29
CA GLY A 75 36.12 -15.34 38.05
C GLY A 75 36.78 -16.06 39.21
N ASN A 76 37.94 -15.57 39.58
CA ASN A 76 38.31 -15.29 40.97
C ASN A 76 39.62 -14.50 41.04
N GLY A 77 39.64 -13.60 41.92
CA GLY A 77 40.43 -12.61 42.50
C GLY A 77 41.96 -12.73 42.59
N SER A 78 42.43 -11.55 42.76
CA SER A 78 43.55 -11.11 43.64
C SER A 78 44.96 -10.90 43.07
N VAL A 79 45.41 -9.64 43.29
CA VAL A 79 46.69 -9.15 43.80
C VAL A 79 47.93 -9.09 42.89
N MET A 80 48.29 -7.80 42.67
CA MET A 80 49.66 -7.17 42.57
C MET A 80 50.88 -8.03 42.21
N LYS A 81 51.65 -7.58 41.25
CA LYS A 81 52.98 -6.93 41.41
C LYS A 81 53.71 -6.64 40.09
N ASN A 82 54.47 -5.56 40.16
CA ASN A 82 55.41 -4.98 39.20
C ASN A 82 56.37 -5.95 38.46
N GLY A 83 56.76 -5.54 37.26
CA GLY A 83 57.93 -6.07 36.57
C GLY A 83 58.10 -5.54 35.16
N VAL A 84 59.14 -4.75 34.98
CA VAL A 84 59.70 -4.10 33.80
C VAL A 84 60.39 -5.13 32.89
N LEU A 85 60.38 -4.91 31.60
CA LEU A 85 61.43 -4.95 30.56
C LEU A 85 61.04 -5.67 29.23
N GLU A 86 61.10 -4.88 28.16
CA GLU A 86 61.69 -5.08 26.81
C GLU A 86 61.47 -6.39 26.03
N GLY A 87 61.11 -6.20 24.78
CA GLY A 87 61.49 -7.12 23.73
C GLY A 87 60.59 -7.24 22.50
N HIS A 88 60.84 -6.44 21.50
CA HIS A 88 60.75 -6.71 20.04
C HIS A 88 59.67 -7.63 19.46
N GLY A 89 58.78 -7.02 18.69
CA GLY A 89 58.51 -7.45 17.30
C GLY A 89 57.44 -8.49 17.05
N LYS A 90 56.28 -8.02 16.58
CA LYS A 90 55.67 -8.48 15.32
C LYS A 90 54.32 -7.75 15.14
N LYS A 91 54.31 -6.78 14.23
CA LYS A 91 53.07 -6.25 13.64
C LYS A 91 52.35 -7.39 12.90
N LYS A 92 51.20 -7.85 13.39
CA LYS A 92 50.22 -8.62 12.63
C LYS A 92 48.83 -8.01 12.85
N ASN A 93 48.38 -7.43 11.77
CA ASN A 93 46.95 -7.21 11.36
C ASN A 93 45.90 -7.06 12.46
N LYS A 94 45.81 -5.85 13.01
CA LYS A 94 44.65 -5.39 13.78
C LYS A 94 43.79 -4.49 12.92
N LEU A 95 43.29 -4.98 11.78
CA LEU A 95 42.52 -4.15 10.81
C LEU A 95 41.18 -4.78 10.38
N ARG A 96 40.61 -5.69 11.18
CA ARG A 96 39.30 -6.28 10.85
C ARG A 96 38.24 -6.20 11.93
N ASP A 97 38.55 -5.75 13.17
CA ASP A 97 37.56 -5.68 14.27
C ASP A 97 37.05 -4.26 14.56
N LEU A 98 37.54 -3.24 13.87
CA LEU A 98 37.13 -1.84 14.08
C LEU A 98 35.79 -1.46 13.42
N GLY A 99 35.20 -2.35 12.62
CA GLY A 99 33.99 -2.02 11.85
C GLY A 99 32.66 -2.30 12.56
N TYR A 100 32.57 -3.32 13.39
CA TYR A 100 31.32 -3.73 14.01
C TYR A 100 31.05 -3.10 15.37
N GLY A 101 32.07 -2.92 16.20
CA GLY A 101 31.93 -2.35 17.56
C GLY A 101 31.67 -0.85 17.57
N ALA A 102 32.17 -0.10 16.56
CA ALA A 102 31.99 1.36 16.47
C ALA A 102 30.62 1.76 15.96
N MET A 103 29.84 0.84 15.36
CA MET A 103 28.52 1.11 14.83
C MET A 103 27.38 1.05 15.88
N MET A 104 27.64 0.54 17.06
CA MET A 104 26.62 0.36 18.12
C MET A 104 26.32 1.65 18.91
N HIS A 105 27.06 2.74 18.72
CA HIS A 105 26.93 3.99 19.48
C HIS A 105 26.49 5.19 18.62
N HIS A 106 25.78 4.95 17.52
CA HIS A 106 25.20 6.06 16.77
C HIS A 106 24.00 6.64 17.50
N SER A 107 23.97 7.97 17.60
CA SER A 107 22.81 8.71 18.07
C SER A 107 21.60 8.34 17.22
N LYS A 108 20.42 8.21 17.85
CA LYS A 108 19.13 7.95 17.17
C LYS A 108 18.25 9.18 17.37
N ARG A 109 17.48 9.54 16.37
CA ARG A 109 16.48 10.61 16.45
C ARG A 109 15.11 10.07 16.02
N TYR A 110 14.06 10.47 16.75
CA TYR A 110 12.71 10.12 16.39
C TYR A 110 12.22 11.09 15.32
N VAL A 111 11.83 10.56 14.15
CA VAL A 111 11.49 11.36 12.98
C VAL A 111 10.19 10.87 12.34
N ALA A 112 9.45 11.82 11.75
CA ALA A 112 8.37 11.53 10.83
C ALA A 112 8.89 11.63 9.39
N LEU A 113 8.53 10.67 8.54
CA LEU A 113 8.80 10.67 7.11
C LEU A 113 7.47 10.80 6.35
N LYS A 114 7.40 11.76 5.43
CA LYS A 114 6.29 11.90 4.48
C LYS A 114 6.59 11.05 3.25
N VAL A 115 5.71 10.09 2.95
CA VAL A 115 5.92 9.07 1.93
C VAL A 115 4.88 9.21 0.82
N MET A 116 5.35 9.17 -0.41
CA MET A 116 4.55 9.04 -1.62
C MET A 116 4.82 7.66 -2.25
N TYR A 117 3.77 7.04 -2.82
CA TYR A 117 3.90 5.81 -3.60
C TYR A 117 2.76 5.62 -4.59
N PHE A 118 3.07 4.96 -5.73
CA PHE A 118 2.09 4.43 -6.67
C PHE A 118 1.75 2.98 -6.28
N GLY A 119 0.49 2.74 -5.92
CA GLY A 119 0.07 1.49 -5.30
C GLY A 119 -0.04 0.28 -6.22
N LEU A 120 -0.09 0.49 -7.56
CA LEU A 120 -0.51 -0.49 -8.56
C LEU A 120 0.15 -1.88 -8.42
N ARG A 121 1.46 -1.93 -8.15
CA ARG A 121 2.19 -3.21 -8.02
C ARG A 121 2.24 -3.76 -6.60
N PHE A 122 1.79 -2.99 -5.59
CA PHE A 122 1.89 -3.37 -4.18
C PHE A 122 0.64 -4.05 -3.66
N TYR A 123 0.83 -5.01 -2.79
CA TYR A 123 -0.26 -5.67 -2.04
C TYR A 123 -0.73 -4.85 -0.84
N GLY A 124 -0.63 -3.53 -0.93
CA GLY A 124 -0.98 -2.55 0.08
C GLY A 124 0.23 -1.95 0.76
N PHE A 125 -0.04 -1.08 1.73
CA PHE A 125 1.03 -0.40 2.47
C PHE A 125 1.72 -1.34 3.48
N ALA A 126 0.94 -2.02 4.32
CA ALA A 126 1.43 -2.74 5.50
C ALA A 126 2.09 -4.09 5.15
N SER A 127 3.24 -4.37 5.77
CA SER A 127 4.00 -5.61 5.58
C SER A 127 3.50 -6.81 6.42
N GLU A 128 2.38 -6.66 7.12
CA GLU A 128 1.79 -7.74 7.96
C GLU A 128 1.10 -8.83 7.12
N ALA A 129 0.75 -8.52 5.88
CA ALA A 129 0.18 -9.51 4.97
C ALA A 129 1.29 -10.45 4.47
N GLN A 130 0.96 -11.74 4.32
CA GLN A 130 1.88 -12.76 3.77
C GLN A 130 2.19 -12.56 2.27
N MET A 131 1.91 -11.37 1.73
CA MET A 131 2.05 -11.06 0.30
C MET A 131 3.08 -9.94 0.10
N ASP A 132 4.08 -10.21 -0.71
CA ASP A 132 5.08 -9.24 -1.19
C ASP A 132 4.84 -8.91 -2.68
N PRO A 133 5.22 -7.71 -3.15
CA PRO A 133 5.81 -6.60 -2.39
C PRO A 133 4.76 -5.72 -1.69
N THR A 134 5.14 -5.14 -0.55
CA THR A 134 4.38 -4.08 0.13
C THR A 134 5.21 -2.81 0.22
N VAL A 135 4.56 -1.65 0.31
CA VAL A 135 5.27 -0.36 0.38
C VAL A 135 6.15 -0.30 1.63
N GLU A 136 5.63 -0.70 2.77
CA GLU A 136 6.34 -0.74 4.06
C GLU A 136 7.55 -1.69 3.99
N GLY A 137 7.40 -2.86 3.36
CA GLY A 137 8.49 -3.81 3.16
C GLY A 137 9.64 -3.21 2.36
N GLU A 138 9.37 -2.50 1.25
CA GLU A 138 10.40 -1.82 0.46
C GLU A 138 11.07 -0.67 1.22
N ILE A 139 10.30 0.09 2.03
CA ILE A 139 10.86 1.15 2.89
C ILE A 139 11.82 0.54 3.91
N PHE A 140 11.45 -0.55 4.60
CA PHE A 140 12.33 -1.20 5.57
C PHE A 140 13.60 -1.76 4.91
N LYS A 141 13.50 -2.40 3.74
CA LYS A 141 14.67 -2.82 2.96
C LYS A 141 15.60 -1.63 2.62
N ALA A 142 15.04 -0.47 2.27
CA ALA A 142 15.81 0.73 1.99
C ALA A 142 16.49 1.29 3.26
N LEU A 143 15.79 1.31 4.39
CA LEU A 143 16.33 1.74 5.69
C LEU A 143 17.50 0.86 6.15
N GLU A 144 17.40 -0.46 5.98
CA GLU A 144 18.47 -1.42 6.29
C GLU A 144 19.69 -1.24 5.35
N ARG A 145 19.44 -1.16 4.04
CA ARG A 145 20.52 -0.94 3.04
C ARG A 145 21.29 0.35 3.26
N THR A 146 20.61 1.40 3.71
CA THR A 146 21.24 2.70 4.02
C THR A 146 21.84 2.77 5.41
N ARG A 147 21.69 1.70 6.21
CA ARG A 147 22.12 1.65 7.61
C ARG A 147 21.55 2.81 8.44
N LEU A 148 20.33 3.24 8.11
CA LEU A 148 19.59 4.22 8.92
C LEU A 148 18.92 3.57 10.13
N ILE A 149 18.69 2.27 10.08
CA ILE A 149 18.21 1.46 11.20
C ILE A 149 19.17 0.30 11.46
N PHE A 150 19.22 -0.11 12.74
CA PHE A 150 19.95 -1.28 13.22
C PHE A 150 19.07 -1.98 14.26
N GLY A 151 19.14 -3.31 14.31
CA GLY A 151 18.43 -4.10 15.31
C GLY A 151 16.97 -4.41 14.96
N ASP A 152 16.18 -4.78 15.98
CA ASP A 152 14.81 -5.24 15.80
C ASP A 152 13.84 -4.06 15.52
N LYS A 153 12.85 -4.29 14.67
CA LYS A 153 11.76 -3.35 14.37
C LYS A 153 11.02 -2.85 15.63
N LYS A 154 10.96 -3.67 16.68
CA LYS A 154 10.32 -3.30 17.95
C LYS A 154 11.00 -2.12 18.65
N GLU A 155 12.32 -1.98 18.52
CA GLU A 155 13.10 -0.89 19.12
C GLU A 155 12.92 0.44 18.39
N LEU A 156 12.39 0.43 17.17
CA LEU A 156 12.26 1.63 16.34
C LEU A 156 11.05 2.49 16.70
N GLN A 157 10.17 2.07 17.61
CA GLN A 157 8.89 2.71 17.93
C GLN A 157 8.10 3.09 16.65
N TYR A 158 8.09 2.18 15.69
CA TYR A 158 7.47 2.41 14.39
C TYR A 158 5.97 2.61 14.49
N SER A 159 5.47 3.68 13.85
CA SER A 159 4.04 3.92 13.64
C SER A 159 3.77 4.42 12.22
N ARG A 160 2.55 4.15 11.71
CA ARG A 160 2.07 4.60 10.40
C ARG A 160 0.70 5.26 10.54
N CYS A 161 0.44 6.31 9.75
CA CYS A 161 -0.82 7.05 9.83
C CYS A 161 -2.01 6.22 9.36
N GLY A 162 -1.86 5.47 8.27
CA GLY A 162 -2.93 4.64 7.71
C GLY A 162 -2.41 3.38 7.03
N ARG A 163 -3.33 2.42 6.81
CA ARG A 163 -3.13 1.24 5.98
C ARG A 163 -3.93 1.47 4.70
N THR A 164 -3.25 1.62 3.57
CA THR A 164 -3.91 1.63 2.26
C THR A 164 -4.02 0.22 1.73
N ASP A 165 -5.11 -0.06 1.02
CA ASP A 165 -5.37 -1.37 0.43
C ASP A 165 -4.43 -1.66 -0.74
N LYS A 166 -4.46 -2.90 -1.24
CA LYS A 166 -3.78 -3.30 -2.48
C LYS A 166 -4.16 -2.36 -3.62
N GLY A 167 -3.18 -1.86 -4.35
CA GLY A 167 -3.39 -1.00 -5.52
C GLY A 167 -3.62 0.48 -5.20
N VAL A 168 -3.93 0.85 -3.95
CA VAL A 168 -4.17 2.24 -3.53
C VAL A 168 -2.86 3.01 -3.45
N SER A 169 -2.84 4.21 -4.02
CA SER A 169 -1.68 5.12 -4.01
C SER A 169 -1.74 6.12 -2.85
N SER A 170 -0.62 6.78 -2.57
CA SER A 170 -0.57 7.91 -1.65
C SER A 170 0.46 8.95 -2.08
N VAL A 171 0.17 10.21 -1.81
CA VAL A 171 1.12 11.32 -1.92
C VAL A 171 1.37 12.02 -0.57
N GLY A 172 0.83 11.48 0.51
CA GLY A 172 0.89 12.09 1.83
C GLY A 172 0.80 11.13 3.00
N GLN A 173 1.19 9.86 2.83
CA GLN A 173 1.33 8.91 3.94
C GLN A 173 2.43 9.39 4.88
N VAL A 174 2.24 9.19 6.19
CA VAL A 174 3.24 9.52 7.20
C VAL A 174 3.56 8.29 8.03
N ILE A 175 4.85 8.06 8.22
CA ILE A 175 5.39 7.06 9.16
C ILE A 175 6.29 7.76 10.16
N ALA A 176 6.41 7.21 11.36
CA ALA A 176 7.29 7.71 12.40
C ALA A 176 8.12 6.57 12.96
N LEU A 177 9.42 6.80 13.18
CA LEU A 177 10.35 5.82 13.69
C LEU A 177 11.67 6.46 14.14
N PHE A 178 12.45 5.74 14.95
CA PHE A 178 13.83 6.13 15.26
C PHE A 178 14.76 5.81 14.10
N LEU A 179 15.52 6.81 13.67
CA LEU A 179 16.57 6.66 12.65
C LEU A 179 17.93 7.07 13.24
N ARG A 180 19.01 6.57 12.64
CA ARG A 180 20.38 7.05 12.90
C ARG A 180 20.44 8.55 12.63
N SER A 181 21.12 9.28 13.51
CA SER A 181 21.29 10.74 13.47
C SER A 181 22.74 11.12 13.62
N ASN A 182 23.12 12.24 13.04
CA ASN A 182 24.41 12.88 13.25
C ASN A 182 24.43 13.75 14.52
N HIS A 183 23.26 14.10 15.05
CA HIS A 183 23.15 14.89 16.27
C HIS A 183 23.17 13.99 17.50
N ARG A 184 23.94 14.39 18.53
CA ARG A 184 23.86 13.77 19.85
C ARG A 184 22.58 14.22 20.54
N GLU A 185 21.83 13.28 21.10
CA GLU A 185 20.62 13.61 21.88
C GLU A 185 20.96 14.60 23.00
N SER A 186 20.37 15.79 22.94
CA SER A 186 20.26 16.67 24.11
C SER A 186 19.23 16.02 25.02
N ARG A 187 19.68 15.34 26.08
CA ARG A 187 18.79 14.79 27.10
C ARG A 187 18.01 15.95 27.72
N GLY A 188 16.74 16.12 27.41
CA GLY A 188 15.87 16.93 28.26
C GLY A 188 14.76 17.77 27.63
N ASP A 189 14.62 17.97 26.34
CA ASP A 189 13.59 18.84 25.82
C ASP A 189 12.43 18.11 25.14
N ASN A 190 11.34 17.93 25.91
CA ASN A 190 10.02 17.47 25.42
C ASN A 190 9.24 18.56 24.65
N LYS A 191 9.91 19.54 24.05
CA LYS A 191 9.25 20.59 23.29
C LYS A 191 9.14 20.21 21.83
N TYR A 192 7.95 20.44 21.26
CA TYR A 192 7.83 20.50 19.80
C TYR A 192 8.84 21.52 19.28
N PRO A 193 9.62 21.22 18.23
CA PRO A 193 10.55 22.19 17.67
C PRO A 193 9.75 23.44 17.29
N GLY A 194 10.02 24.55 18.00
CA GLY A 194 9.49 25.86 17.67
C GLY A 194 10.02 26.36 16.32
N GLU A 195 9.87 27.67 16.05
CA GLU A 195 10.28 28.30 14.79
C GLU A 195 11.78 28.12 14.41
N ASN A 196 12.62 27.63 15.31
CA ASN A 196 14.05 27.35 15.13
C ASN A 196 14.36 25.97 14.50
N SER A 197 13.37 25.24 14.00
CA SER A 197 13.54 23.90 13.42
C SER A 197 14.51 23.83 12.21
N ILE A 198 14.83 24.95 11.58
CA ILE A 198 15.78 25.06 10.47
C ILE A 198 17.23 24.97 10.99
N GLU A 199 17.55 25.60 12.13
CA GLU A 199 18.88 25.56 12.73
C GLU A 199 19.20 24.16 13.29
N GLU A 200 18.22 23.46 13.83
CA GLU A 200 18.37 22.09 14.33
C GLU A 200 18.58 21.03 13.22
N SER A 201 18.32 21.36 11.95
CA SER A 201 18.56 20.46 10.81
C SER A 201 19.96 20.57 10.24
N PHE A 202 20.73 21.60 10.61
CA PHE A 202 22.07 21.82 10.08
C PHE A 202 23.02 20.71 10.53
N GLY A 203 23.57 19.97 9.55
CA GLY A 203 24.48 18.83 9.84
C GLY A 203 23.79 17.48 10.05
N GLU A 204 22.44 17.42 10.02
CA GLU A 204 21.70 16.16 10.10
C GLU A 204 21.82 15.39 8.77
N ILE A 205 21.57 14.08 8.84
CA ILE A 205 21.51 13.22 7.66
C ILE A 205 20.35 13.68 6.77
N ASP A 206 20.61 13.90 5.50
CA ASP A 206 19.55 14.12 4.49
C ASP A 206 18.81 12.80 4.22
N TYR A 207 17.86 12.46 5.10
CA TYR A 207 17.08 11.22 5.00
C TYR A 207 16.36 11.08 3.67
N VAL A 208 15.88 12.19 3.09
CA VAL A 208 15.16 12.20 1.81
C VAL A 208 16.11 11.76 0.69
N ARG A 209 17.28 12.38 0.60
CA ARG A 209 18.28 12.06 -0.40
C ARG A 209 18.79 10.64 -0.29
N VAL A 210 19.12 10.21 0.94
CA VAL A 210 19.70 8.89 1.21
C VAL A 210 18.70 7.79 0.83
N LEU A 211 17.44 7.92 1.23
CA LEU A 211 16.42 6.91 0.97
C LEU A 211 16.00 6.89 -0.50
N ASN A 212 15.80 8.05 -1.14
CA ASN A 212 15.36 8.12 -2.53
C ASN A 212 16.40 7.57 -3.54
N ARG A 213 17.67 7.40 -3.15
CA ARG A 213 18.70 6.73 -3.97
C ARG A 213 18.55 5.23 -4.06
N VAL A 214 17.92 4.60 -3.06
CA VAL A 214 17.81 3.13 -2.95
C VAL A 214 16.37 2.62 -3.04
N LEU A 215 15.37 3.49 -2.87
CA LEU A 215 13.97 3.16 -3.04
C LEU A 215 13.64 2.93 -4.52
N PRO A 216 12.71 2.02 -4.82
CA PRO A 216 12.21 1.83 -6.18
C PRO A 216 11.49 3.10 -6.68
N ASN A 217 11.40 3.29 -8.00
CA ASN A 217 10.92 4.53 -8.61
C ASN A 217 9.51 4.94 -8.20
N ASP A 218 8.69 4.01 -7.82
CA ASP A 218 7.30 4.20 -7.41
C ASP A 218 7.11 4.49 -5.91
N ILE A 219 8.22 4.60 -5.14
CA ILE A 219 8.20 5.07 -3.73
C ILE A 219 9.18 6.22 -3.58
N ARG A 220 8.75 7.32 -2.98
CA ARG A 220 9.60 8.47 -2.66
C ARG A 220 9.32 8.99 -1.27
N ILE A 221 10.37 9.36 -0.55
CA ILE A 221 10.29 10.19 0.64
C ILE A 221 10.22 11.64 0.18
N MET A 222 9.16 12.34 0.60
CA MET A 222 8.87 13.72 0.19
C MET A 222 9.46 14.75 1.14
N GLY A 223 9.74 14.34 2.38
CA GLY A 223 10.26 15.20 3.42
C GLY A 223 10.32 14.45 4.74
N TRP A 224 11.00 15.04 5.72
CA TRP A 224 11.10 14.52 7.06
C TRP A 224 10.90 15.63 8.10
N SER A 225 10.60 15.25 9.33
CA SER A 225 10.46 16.19 10.45
C SER A 225 10.95 15.53 11.73
N PRO A 226 11.70 16.24 12.59
CA PRO A 226 11.93 15.77 13.96
C PRO A 226 10.60 15.79 14.73
N ILE A 227 10.39 14.81 15.58
CA ILE A 227 9.15 14.68 16.35
C ILE A 227 9.46 14.25 17.79
N PRO A 228 8.61 14.62 18.78
CA PRO A 228 8.77 14.19 20.16
C PRO A 228 8.49 12.69 20.31
N VAL A 229 9.10 12.06 21.31
CA VAL A 229 9.01 10.60 21.58
C VAL A 229 7.57 10.13 21.78
N GLY A 230 6.66 10.99 22.27
CA GLY A 230 5.24 10.66 22.44
C GLY A 230 4.40 10.73 21.16
N PHE A 231 4.98 11.14 20.02
CA PHE A 231 4.26 11.24 18.77
C PHE A 231 3.91 9.86 18.20
N SER A 232 2.71 9.75 17.65
CA SER A 232 2.28 8.56 16.90
C SER A 232 1.68 8.99 15.58
N ALA A 233 2.22 8.53 14.46
CA ALA A 233 1.68 8.82 13.13
C ALA A 233 0.20 8.43 13.00
N ARG A 234 -0.27 7.43 13.76
CA ARG A 234 -1.66 6.99 13.76
C ARG A 234 -2.56 7.86 14.61
N PHE A 235 -2.17 8.12 15.87
CA PHE A 235 -3.04 8.70 16.90
C PHE A 235 -2.90 10.21 17.00
N SER A 236 -1.73 10.78 16.65
CA SER A 236 -1.54 12.23 16.57
C SER A 236 -2.11 12.85 15.29
N CYS A 237 -2.60 12.03 14.36
CA CYS A 237 -3.17 12.53 13.09
C CYS A 237 -4.58 13.06 13.32
N LEU A 238 -4.78 14.35 13.01
CA LEU A 238 -6.04 15.08 13.16
C LEU A 238 -7.05 14.71 12.06
N SER A 239 -6.59 14.61 10.81
CA SER A 239 -7.45 14.26 9.69
C SER A 239 -6.67 13.61 8.54
N ARG A 240 -7.39 12.85 7.69
CA ARG A 240 -6.90 12.26 6.45
C ARG A 240 -7.75 12.79 5.31
N VAL A 241 -7.10 13.12 4.20
CA VAL A 241 -7.76 13.53 2.97
C VAL A 241 -7.52 12.46 1.90
N TYR A 242 -8.61 11.96 1.35
CA TYR A 242 -8.58 11.05 0.20
C TYR A 242 -9.09 11.76 -1.06
N LYS A 243 -8.52 11.41 -2.21
CA LYS A 243 -9.04 11.74 -3.54
C LYS A 243 -9.39 10.46 -4.26
N TYR A 244 -10.55 10.44 -4.90
CA TYR A 244 -10.96 9.38 -5.81
C TYR A 244 -11.18 9.96 -7.20
N PHE A 245 -10.39 9.53 -8.18
CA PHE A 245 -10.48 10.01 -9.56
C PHE A 245 -11.49 9.18 -10.37
N PHE A 246 -12.30 9.83 -11.21
CA PHE A 246 -13.25 9.13 -12.04
C PHE A 246 -13.62 9.95 -13.27
N TRP A 247 -14.03 9.28 -14.34
CA TRP A 247 -14.55 9.94 -15.53
C TRP A 247 -16.02 10.27 -15.32
N GLN A 248 -16.44 11.48 -15.70
CA GLN A 248 -17.81 11.92 -15.56
C GLN A 248 -18.75 11.04 -16.38
N GLY A 249 -18.47 10.84 -17.67
CA GLY A 249 -19.34 10.10 -18.57
C GLY A 249 -20.79 10.57 -18.47
N ASN A 250 -21.71 9.61 -18.31
CA ASN A 250 -23.15 9.87 -18.18
C ASN A 250 -23.62 10.00 -16.71
N LEU A 251 -22.72 10.21 -15.75
CA LEU A 251 -23.08 10.32 -14.34
C LEU A 251 -23.75 11.65 -14.02
N ASN A 252 -24.85 11.59 -13.26
CA ASN A 252 -25.52 12.78 -12.72
C ASN A 252 -24.73 13.33 -11.51
N ILE A 253 -23.82 14.27 -11.78
CA ILE A 253 -22.94 14.86 -10.74
C ILE A 253 -23.74 15.59 -9.67
N THR A 254 -24.83 16.29 -10.04
CA THR A 254 -25.67 17.01 -9.07
C THR A 254 -26.31 16.04 -8.06
N ALA A 255 -26.84 14.92 -8.53
CA ALA A 255 -27.41 13.90 -7.65
C ALA A 255 -26.33 13.29 -6.71
N MET A 256 -25.11 13.09 -7.24
CA MET A 256 -23.97 12.61 -6.44
C MET A 256 -23.54 13.63 -5.40
N GLN A 257 -23.52 14.94 -5.71
CA GLN A 257 -23.19 16.02 -4.75
C GLN A 257 -24.21 16.07 -3.62
N THR A 258 -25.52 16.08 -3.94
CA THR A 258 -26.59 16.03 -2.94
C THR A 258 -26.49 14.81 -2.03
N ALA A 259 -26.13 13.64 -2.60
CA ALA A 259 -25.90 12.43 -1.82
C ALA A 259 -24.64 12.50 -0.95
N ALA A 260 -23.57 13.10 -1.47
CA ALA A 260 -22.31 13.23 -0.74
C ALA A 260 -22.43 14.12 0.53
N GLU A 261 -23.27 15.14 0.49
CA GLU A 261 -23.56 16.00 1.64
C GLU A 261 -24.14 15.22 2.83
N LYS A 262 -24.89 14.14 2.56
CA LYS A 262 -25.48 13.29 3.61
C LYS A 262 -24.45 12.49 4.42
N PHE A 263 -23.22 12.37 3.94
CA PHE A 263 -22.13 11.76 4.70
C PHE A 263 -21.48 12.70 5.72
N LEU A 264 -21.73 14.01 5.64
CA LEU A 264 -21.09 14.99 6.52
C LEU A 264 -21.52 14.82 7.98
N GLY A 265 -20.58 15.06 8.89
CA GLY A 265 -20.80 14.88 10.32
C GLY A 265 -20.41 13.49 10.82
N GLU A 266 -20.94 13.17 12.01
CA GLU A 266 -20.65 11.90 12.68
C GLU A 266 -21.78 10.88 12.46
N HIS A 267 -21.46 9.76 11.81
CA HIS A 267 -22.40 8.68 11.50
C HIS A 267 -21.80 7.31 11.82
N ASP A 268 -22.65 6.30 11.93
CA ASP A 268 -22.23 4.89 11.96
C ASP A 268 -22.06 4.37 10.51
N PHE A 269 -20.81 4.09 10.12
CA PHE A 269 -20.46 3.66 8.78
C PHE A 269 -20.35 2.13 8.63
N ARG A 270 -20.99 1.32 9.49
CA ARG A 270 -20.92 -0.14 9.39
C ARG A 270 -21.43 -0.69 8.06
N ASN A 271 -22.40 -0.03 7.43
CA ASN A 271 -22.91 -0.42 6.12
C ASN A 271 -22.06 0.10 4.95
N PHE A 272 -21.05 0.91 5.23
CA PHE A 272 -20.09 1.44 4.26
C PHE A 272 -18.66 0.95 4.48
N CYS A 273 -18.46 -0.19 5.13
CA CYS A 273 -17.11 -0.72 5.35
C CYS A 273 -17.07 -2.24 5.19
N LYS A 274 -15.86 -2.79 5.14
CA LYS A 274 -15.65 -4.21 5.43
C LYS A 274 -15.60 -4.35 6.94
N MET A 275 -16.60 -5.03 7.48
CA MET A 275 -16.76 -5.18 8.92
C MET A 275 -15.68 -6.10 9.50
N ASP A 276 -14.90 -5.58 10.44
CA ASP A 276 -13.93 -6.32 11.26
C ASP A 276 -14.45 -6.33 12.71
N ALA A 277 -15.35 -7.29 13.01
CA ALA A 277 -15.99 -7.37 14.31
C ALA A 277 -15.05 -7.88 15.42
N ASP A 278 -13.89 -8.38 15.07
CA ASP A 278 -12.86 -8.87 15.97
C ASP A 278 -12.08 -7.72 16.60
N ASN A 279 -11.63 -6.77 15.76
CA ASN A 279 -10.74 -5.69 16.16
C ASN A 279 -11.41 -4.33 16.26
N VAL A 280 -12.62 -4.15 15.72
CA VAL A 280 -13.33 -2.86 15.66
C VAL A 280 -14.67 -2.96 16.39
N HIS A 281 -14.83 -2.15 17.43
CA HIS A 281 -16.07 -2.09 18.23
C HIS A 281 -16.85 -0.80 18.01
N ASN A 282 -16.21 0.25 17.49
CA ASN A 282 -16.83 1.52 17.19
C ASN A 282 -16.75 1.83 15.69
N TYR A 283 -17.89 1.86 15.01
CA TYR A 283 -18.01 2.15 13.58
C TYR A 283 -18.39 3.62 13.30
N ARG A 284 -18.54 4.46 14.34
CA ARG A 284 -18.80 5.89 14.17
C ARG A 284 -17.54 6.59 13.66
N ARG A 285 -17.72 7.42 12.62
CA ARG A 285 -16.65 8.23 12.03
C ARG A 285 -17.19 9.61 11.70
N HIS A 286 -16.30 10.60 11.75
CA HIS A 286 -16.65 11.98 11.43
C HIS A 286 -16.07 12.36 10.06
N ILE A 287 -16.95 12.65 9.10
CA ILE A 287 -16.60 13.19 7.79
C ILE A 287 -16.69 14.72 7.87
N ILE A 288 -15.54 15.38 7.67
CA ILE A 288 -15.38 16.83 7.81
C ILE A 288 -15.83 17.57 6.56
N SER A 289 -15.42 17.04 5.39
CA SER A 289 -15.86 17.59 4.09
C SER A 289 -15.91 16.50 3.04
N PHE A 290 -16.82 16.66 2.07
CA PHE A 290 -16.94 15.82 0.88
C PHE A 290 -17.27 16.72 -0.30
N GLU A 291 -16.36 16.81 -1.28
CA GLU A 291 -16.45 17.67 -2.44
C GLU A 291 -16.33 16.83 -3.71
N ILE A 292 -17.12 17.13 -4.73
CA ILE A 292 -16.99 16.54 -6.07
C ILE A 292 -16.66 17.68 -7.04
N LEU A 293 -15.46 17.66 -7.61
CA LEU A 293 -14.88 18.75 -8.36
C LEU A 293 -14.27 18.24 -9.68
N PRO A 294 -14.23 19.07 -10.74
CA PRO A 294 -13.44 18.76 -11.92
C PRO A 294 -11.95 18.75 -11.58
N PHE A 295 -11.19 17.85 -12.22
CA PHE A 295 -9.73 17.82 -12.08
C PHE A 295 -9.05 18.96 -12.83
N ASN A 296 -9.52 19.25 -14.05
CA ASN A 296 -9.09 20.35 -14.88
C ASN A 296 -10.34 21.08 -15.43
N GLU A 297 -10.25 22.37 -15.64
CA GLU A 297 -11.28 23.14 -16.32
C GLU A 297 -11.24 22.85 -17.84
N SER A 298 -11.82 21.74 -18.25
CA SER A 298 -11.96 21.40 -19.66
C SER A 298 -13.43 21.07 -19.94
N ASP A 299 -14.03 21.80 -20.86
CA ASP A 299 -15.45 21.71 -21.27
C ASP A 299 -15.79 20.46 -22.09
N LYS A 300 -15.08 19.35 -21.94
CA LYS A 300 -15.29 18.15 -22.73
C LYS A 300 -16.22 17.16 -22.01
N ALA A 301 -17.06 16.51 -22.80
CA ALA A 301 -18.04 15.51 -22.33
C ALA A 301 -17.44 14.35 -21.52
N ASP A 302 -16.15 14.10 -21.64
CA ASP A 302 -15.40 13.08 -20.87
C ASP A 302 -14.41 13.76 -19.91
N GLN A 303 -14.96 14.47 -18.92
CA GLN A 303 -14.18 15.22 -17.95
C GLN A 303 -13.70 14.32 -16.81
N LEU A 304 -12.40 14.42 -16.46
CA LEU A 304 -11.87 13.78 -15.27
C LEU A 304 -12.33 14.55 -14.03
N MET A 305 -12.98 13.85 -13.12
CA MET A 305 -13.54 14.36 -11.87
C MET A 305 -12.80 13.83 -10.66
N ILE A 306 -12.94 14.51 -9.53
CA ILE A 306 -12.38 14.13 -8.24
C ILE A 306 -13.49 14.16 -7.18
N MET A 307 -13.59 13.09 -6.40
CA MET A 307 -14.21 13.11 -5.08
C MET A 307 -13.12 13.34 -4.05
N LYS A 308 -13.18 14.46 -3.32
CA LYS A 308 -12.25 14.81 -2.23
C LYS A 308 -12.96 14.65 -0.91
N ILE A 309 -12.45 13.78 -0.05
CA ILE A 309 -13.08 13.35 1.19
C ILE A 309 -12.11 13.58 2.33
N LYS A 310 -12.50 14.41 3.31
CA LYS A 310 -11.74 14.67 4.54
C LYS A 310 -12.48 14.09 5.72
N GLY A 311 -11.81 13.31 6.56
CA GLY A 311 -12.36 12.75 7.77
C GLY A 311 -11.31 12.56 8.86
N SER A 312 -11.73 12.50 10.12
CA SER A 312 -10.83 12.29 11.26
C SER A 312 -10.17 10.90 11.20
N ALA A 313 -10.94 9.89 10.84
CA ALA A 313 -10.49 8.52 10.63
C ALA A 313 -11.43 7.80 9.65
N PHE A 314 -10.98 6.68 9.10
CA PHE A 314 -11.76 5.85 8.19
C PHE A 314 -11.69 4.38 8.61
N LEU A 315 -12.79 3.66 8.36
CA LEU A 315 -12.88 2.20 8.50
C LEU A 315 -12.28 1.50 7.28
N TRP A 316 -12.05 0.22 7.41
CA TRP A 316 -11.55 -0.59 6.31
C TRP A 316 -12.51 -0.57 5.11
N HIS A 317 -12.01 -0.20 3.94
CA HIS A 317 -12.74 -0.02 2.68
C HIS A 317 -13.83 1.08 2.68
N GLN A 318 -13.91 1.92 3.73
CA GLN A 318 -15.01 2.89 3.88
C GLN A 318 -15.16 3.80 2.65
N VAL A 319 -14.09 4.47 2.24
CA VAL A 319 -14.13 5.40 1.10
C VAL A 319 -14.61 4.70 -0.18
N ARG A 320 -14.12 3.49 -0.46
CA ARG A 320 -14.51 2.71 -1.64
C ARG A 320 -15.98 2.29 -1.61
N CYS A 321 -16.53 1.97 -0.44
CA CYS A 321 -17.96 1.68 -0.29
C CYS A 321 -18.82 2.93 -0.48
N MET A 322 -18.43 4.07 0.07
CA MET A 322 -19.12 5.36 -0.13
C MET A 322 -19.16 5.73 -1.61
N VAL A 323 -18.02 5.66 -2.30
CA VAL A 323 -17.91 5.94 -3.74
C VAL A 323 -18.75 4.99 -4.58
N ALA A 324 -18.81 3.69 -4.24
CA ALA A 324 -19.61 2.71 -4.96
C ALA A 324 -21.11 3.06 -4.94
N VAL A 325 -21.62 3.49 -3.78
CA VAL A 325 -23.03 3.90 -3.67
C VAL A 325 -23.29 5.20 -4.42
N LEU A 326 -22.35 6.17 -4.37
CA LEU A 326 -22.43 7.40 -5.15
C LEU A 326 -22.48 7.12 -6.67
N PHE A 327 -21.73 6.14 -7.17
CA PHE A 327 -21.82 5.74 -8.58
C PHE A 327 -23.19 5.18 -8.95
N LEU A 328 -23.81 4.37 -8.09
CA LEU A 328 -25.19 3.90 -8.33
C LEU A 328 -26.19 5.06 -8.38
N ILE A 329 -26.02 6.07 -7.54
CA ILE A 329 -26.84 7.29 -7.55
C ILE A 329 -26.57 8.10 -8.82
N GLY A 330 -25.32 8.30 -9.20
CA GLY A 330 -24.94 9.01 -10.43
C GLY A 330 -25.45 8.35 -11.70
N GLN A 331 -25.58 7.03 -11.70
CA GLN A 331 -26.19 6.24 -12.79
C GLN A 331 -27.72 6.28 -12.79
N GLY A 332 -28.35 6.93 -11.79
CA GLY A 332 -29.81 6.95 -11.64
C GLY A 332 -30.41 5.62 -11.17
N LEU A 333 -29.58 4.69 -10.69
CA LEU A 333 -30.01 3.37 -10.20
C LEU A 333 -30.51 3.41 -8.76
N GLU A 334 -30.06 4.38 -7.98
CA GLU A 334 -30.46 4.61 -6.58
C GLU A 334 -30.80 6.09 -6.36
N SER A 335 -31.69 6.34 -5.42
CA SER A 335 -32.00 7.70 -4.96
C SER A 335 -30.93 8.21 -3.99
N PRO A 336 -30.61 9.53 -3.96
CA PRO A 336 -29.75 10.12 -2.92
C PRO A 336 -30.15 9.76 -1.48
N ASN A 337 -31.43 9.53 -1.22
CA ASN A 337 -31.95 9.18 0.11
C ASN A 337 -31.52 7.78 0.58
N VAL A 338 -30.99 6.94 -0.29
CA VAL A 338 -30.46 5.63 0.13
C VAL A 338 -29.30 5.77 1.12
N ILE A 339 -28.56 6.89 1.07
CA ILE A 339 -27.48 7.18 2.03
C ILE A 339 -28.02 7.26 3.45
N ASP A 340 -29.10 8.03 3.67
CA ASP A 340 -29.72 8.18 5.00
C ASP A 340 -30.18 6.83 5.54
N LEU A 341 -30.79 6.00 4.69
CA LEU A 341 -31.25 4.67 5.07
C LEU A 341 -30.11 3.72 5.44
N LEU A 342 -28.99 3.82 4.72
CA LEU A 342 -27.80 2.98 5.01
C LEU A 342 -27.02 3.48 6.25
N LEU A 343 -27.09 4.78 6.59
CA LEU A 343 -26.49 5.33 7.81
C LEU A 343 -27.36 5.07 9.04
N ASP A 344 -28.67 4.89 8.86
CA ASP A 344 -29.62 4.52 9.92
C ASP A 344 -29.53 3.01 10.17
N ILE A 345 -28.81 2.64 11.25
CA ILE A 345 -28.59 1.24 11.63
C ILE A 345 -29.85 0.55 12.21
N GLU A 346 -30.83 1.30 12.62
CA GLU A 346 -32.10 0.73 13.09
C GLU A 346 -32.94 0.28 11.92
N ARG A 347 -32.98 1.07 10.84
CA ARG A 347 -33.67 0.73 9.57
C ARG A 347 -32.89 -0.28 8.73
N THR A 348 -31.57 -0.15 8.71
CA THR A 348 -30.67 -1.03 7.92
C THR A 348 -29.61 -1.65 8.83
N PRO A 349 -29.97 -2.65 9.66
CA PRO A 349 -29.04 -3.26 10.62
C PRO A 349 -27.97 -4.12 9.95
N ARG A 350 -28.15 -4.50 8.68
CA ARG A 350 -27.24 -5.34 7.92
C ARG A 350 -26.86 -4.68 6.60
N LYS A 351 -25.56 -4.66 6.31
CA LYS A 351 -25.04 -4.11 5.07
C LYS A 351 -25.57 -4.89 3.85
N PRO A 352 -26.23 -4.24 2.89
CA PRO A 352 -26.54 -4.86 1.60
C PRO A 352 -25.28 -5.25 0.84
N GLN A 353 -25.36 -6.33 0.06
CA GLN A 353 -24.23 -6.75 -0.76
C GLN A 353 -24.11 -5.88 -2.01
N PHE A 354 -22.95 -5.23 -2.17
CA PHE A 354 -22.60 -4.50 -3.38
C PHE A 354 -21.07 -4.52 -3.59
N PRO A 355 -20.62 -4.49 -4.87
CA PRO A 355 -19.20 -4.41 -5.18
C PRO A 355 -18.66 -3.04 -4.76
N MET A 356 -17.47 -3.04 -4.18
CA MET A 356 -16.76 -1.79 -3.86
C MET A 356 -16.23 -1.13 -5.12
N ALA A 357 -16.08 0.20 -5.09
CA ALA A 357 -15.39 0.93 -6.14
C ALA A 357 -13.93 0.43 -6.29
N PRO A 358 -13.37 0.45 -7.52
CA PRO A 358 -11.99 0.05 -7.78
C PRO A 358 -10.98 0.79 -6.88
N GLU A 359 -9.88 0.13 -6.56
CA GLU A 359 -8.84 0.68 -5.68
C GLU A 359 -7.87 1.64 -6.37
N ILE A 360 -7.59 1.42 -7.66
CA ILE A 360 -6.56 2.15 -8.41
C ILE A 360 -6.78 3.67 -8.42
N PRO A 361 -8.02 4.18 -8.60
CA PRO A 361 -8.27 5.63 -8.60
C PRO A 361 -8.20 6.27 -7.22
N LEU A 362 -8.10 5.49 -6.13
CA LEU A 362 -8.06 6.01 -4.77
C LEU A 362 -6.65 6.43 -4.37
N VAL A 363 -6.52 7.65 -3.85
CA VAL A 363 -5.25 8.22 -3.40
C VAL A 363 -5.41 8.82 -2.00
N LEU A 364 -4.59 8.40 -1.05
CA LEU A 364 -4.41 9.11 0.22
C LEU A 364 -3.59 10.38 -0.07
N GLN A 365 -4.27 11.53 -0.11
CA GLN A 365 -3.65 12.81 -0.49
C GLN A 365 -2.80 13.38 0.64
N SER A 366 -3.33 13.45 1.86
CA SER A 366 -2.63 14.03 3.00
C SER A 366 -3.08 13.45 4.33
N CYS A 367 -2.17 13.51 5.30
CA CYS A 367 -2.41 13.29 6.72
C CYS A 367 -2.03 14.59 7.42
N GLU A 368 -2.95 15.16 8.20
CA GLU A 368 -2.78 16.45 8.88
C GLU A 368 -2.43 16.22 10.35
N PHE A 369 -1.45 16.99 10.84
CA PHE A 369 -0.96 16.94 12.20
C PHE A 369 -0.78 18.36 12.73
N GLU A 370 -0.94 18.56 14.02
CA GLU A 370 -0.67 19.84 14.65
C GLU A 370 0.82 20.14 14.67
N GLY A 371 1.21 21.32 14.22
CA GLY A 371 2.60 21.81 14.28
C GLY A 371 3.65 21.05 13.47
N LEU A 372 3.29 19.97 12.75
CA LEU A 372 4.24 19.17 11.99
C LEU A 372 4.59 19.82 10.65
N LYS A 373 5.84 20.22 10.48
CA LYS A 373 6.39 20.78 9.24
C LYS A 373 7.44 19.83 8.66
N PHE A 374 7.24 19.39 7.43
CA PHE A 374 8.20 18.55 6.73
C PHE A 374 9.25 19.40 6.02
N ILE A 375 10.50 19.03 6.18
CA ILE A 375 11.66 19.68 5.55
C ILE A 375 12.29 18.77 4.50
N CYS A 376 12.88 19.40 3.47
CA CYS A 376 13.65 18.75 2.42
C CYS A 376 14.73 19.74 1.99
N SER A 377 15.96 19.29 1.76
CA SER A 377 17.03 20.16 1.23
C SER A 377 16.67 20.64 -0.19
N SER A 378 17.13 21.83 -0.58
CA SER A 378 16.85 22.42 -1.89
C SER A 378 17.21 21.49 -3.04
N ASP A 379 18.45 20.96 -3.03
CA ASP A 379 18.95 20.08 -4.09
C ASP A 379 18.16 18.76 -4.18
N THR A 380 17.79 18.21 -3.01
CA THR A 380 17.00 16.98 -2.96
C THR A 380 15.57 17.22 -3.43
N ASN A 381 14.98 18.37 -3.10
CA ASN A 381 13.66 18.74 -3.58
C ASN A 381 13.65 18.95 -5.10
N GLN A 382 14.68 19.59 -5.66
CA GLN A 382 14.83 19.71 -7.10
C GLN A 382 14.90 18.35 -7.78
N ALA A 383 15.77 17.44 -7.30
CA ALA A 383 15.91 16.09 -7.85
C ALA A 383 14.60 15.28 -7.75
N LEU A 384 13.83 15.48 -6.68
CA LEU A 384 12.52 14.86 -6.50
C LEU A 384 11.52 15.40 -7.54
N ASN A 385 11.45 16.71 -7.74
CA ASN A 385 10.58 17.32 -8.73
C ASN A 385 10.92 16.86 -10.15
N GLU A 386 12.21 16.83 -10.51
CA GLU A 386 12.67 16.32 -11.81
C GLU A 386 12.26 14.85 -12.02
N HIS A 387 12.34 14.02 -10.96
CA HIS A 387 11.87 12.64 -11.01
C HIS A 387 10.37 12.56 -11.28
N LEU A 388 9.55 13.32 -10.52
CA LEU A 388 8.09 13.31 -10.65
C LEU A 388 7.63 13.84 -12.01
N GLU A 389 8.28 14.88 -12.52
CA GLU A 389 8.02 15.42 -13.86
C GLU A 389 8.34 14.40 -14.96
N ARG A 390 9.46 13.71 -14.86
CA ARG A 390 9.84 12.67 -15.82
C ARG A 390 8.82 11.54 -15.86
N GLU A 391 8.39 11.03 -14.69
CA GLU A 391 7.34 10.02 -14.61
C GLU A 391 6.01 10.55 -15.20
N CYS A 392 5.61 11.77 -14.86
CA CYS A 392 4.39 12.39 -15.39
C CYS A 392 4.44 12.50 -16.93
N ARG A 393 5.58 12.92 -17.50
CA ARG A 393 5.78 12.98 -18.96
C ARG A 393 5.72 11.61 -19.60
N SER A 394 6.28 10.59 -18.96
CA SER A 394 6.25 9.20 -19.44
C SER A 394 4.81 8.67 -19.54
N TYR A 395 3.99 8.87 -18.49
CA TYR A 395 2.58 8.45 -18.51
C TYR A 395 1.74 9.24 -19.52
N LYS A 396 1.99 10.53 -19.71
CA LYS A 396 1.33 11.33 -20.75
C LYS A 396 1.65 10.82 -22.16
N LEU A 397 2.92 10.43 -22.40
CA LEU A 397 3.33 9.84 -23.68
C LEU A 397 2.63 8.51 -23.91
N GLN A 398 2.57 7.63 -22.91
CA GLN A 398 1.85 6.35 -23.02
C GLN A 398 0.35 6.58 -23.30
N SER A 399 -0.28 7.54 -22.62
CA SER A 399 -1.67 7.93 -22.85
C SER A 399 -1.89 8.40 -24.29
N ALA A 400 -0.98 9.21 -24.87
CA ALA A 400 -1.06 9.67 -26.25
C ALA A 400 -0.96 8.51 -27.25
N ILE A 401 -0.08 7.52 -27.02
CA ILE A 401 0.03 6.32 -27.85
C ILE A 401 -1.27 5.50 -27.84
N PHE A 402 -1.90 5.32 -26.64
CA PHE A 402 -3.18 4.65 -26.54
C PHE A 402 -4.29 5.43 -27.26
N HIS A 403 -4.27 6.78 -27.21
CA HIS A 403 -5.21 7.62 -27.93
C HIS A 403 -5.10 7.43 -29.46
N GLU A 404 -3.88 7.40 -29.99
CA GLU A 404 -3.64 7.08 -31.41
C GLU A 404 -4.18 5.70 -31.79
N ALA A 405 -3.98 4.70 -30.94
CA ALA A 405 -4.54 3.37 -31.17
C ALA A 405 -6.07 3.36 -31.20
N LEU A 406 -6.74 4.16 -30.33
CA LEU A 406 -8.19 4.32 -30.34
C LEU A 406 -8.68 4.98 -31.63
N LEU A 407 -7.99 6.04 -32.11
CA LEU A 407 -8.33 6.71 -33.39
C LEU A 407 -8.25 5.73 -34.55
N ASN A 408 -7.17 4.93 -34.61
CA ASN A 408 -7.00 3.93 -35.65
C ASN A 408 -8.04 2.80 -35.59
N SER A 409 -8.44 2.38 -34.38
CA SER A 409 -9.45 1.32 -34.21
C SER A 409 -10.84 1.75 -34.72
N SER A 410 -11.17 3.03 -34.61
CA SER A 410 -12.46 3.58 -35.13
C SER A 410 -12.50 3.69 -36.64
N CYS A 411 -11.37 3.58 -37.36
CA CYS A 411 -11.26 3.55 -38.81
C CYS A 411 -11.38 2.15 -39.41
N ILE A 412 -11.45 1.10 -38.59
CA ILE A 412 -11.56 -0.29 -39.06
C ILE A 412 -13.02 -0.54 -39.47
N GLU A 413 -13.23 -0.95 -40.74
CA GLU A 413 -14.57 -1.35 -41.22
C GLU A 413 -15.03 -2.58 -40.43
N ILE A 414 -16.21 -2.46 -39.83
CA ILE A 414 -16.83 -3.57 -39.07
C ILE A 414 -17.52 -4.46 -40.10
N ASP A 415 -16.97 -5.65 -40.33
CA ASP A 415 -17.64 -6.67 -41.13
C ASP A 415 -18.85 -7.23 -40.35
N ASN A 416 -20.02 -6.67 -40.63
CA ASN A 416 -21.30 -7.08 -40.03
C ASN A 416 -21.76 -8.50 -40.45
N ASN A 417 -21.02 -9.19 -41.34
CA ASN A 417 -21.33 -10.54 -41.75
C ASN A 417 -20.68 -11.59 -40.85
N ILE A 418 -19.73 -11.19 -40.01
CA ILE A 418 -19.25 -12.05 -38.94
C ILE A 418 -20.28 -11.98 -37.82
N SER A 419 -21.25 -12.88 -37.88
CA SER A 419 -22.28 -13.03 -36.85
C SER A 419 -21.58 -13.32 -35.53
N SER A 420 -21.38 -12.26 -34.73
CA SER A 420 -21.16 -12.44 -33.31
C SER A 420 -22.43 -13.00 -32.72
N ASP A 421 -22.45 -14.29 -32.48
CA ASP A 421 -23.49 -14.96 -31.69
C ASP A 421 -23.33 -14.51 -30.22
N HIS A 422 -23.35 -13.19 -30.07
CA HIS A 422 -23.51 -12.57 -28.78
C HIS A 422 -24.98 -12.58 -28.48
N THR A 423 -25.46 -13.70 -27.95
CA THR A 423 -26.68 -13.67 -27.12
C THR A 423 -26.56 -12.40 -26.27
N LYS A 424 -27.38 -11.38 -26.62
CA LYS A 424 -27.58 -10.18 -25.81
C LYS A 424 -27.84 -10.68 -24.41
N LYS A 425 -26.81 -10.66 -23.53
CA LYS A 425 -27.06 -10.85 -22.12
C LYS A 425 -28.10 -9.83 -21.77
N LYS A 426 -29.36 -10.29 -21.57
CA LYS A 426 -30.43 -9.47 -21.00
C LYS A 426 -29.78 -8.77 -19.82
N GLY A 427 -29.61 -7.45 -19.89
CA GLY A 427 -29.04 -6.68 -18.84
C GLY A 427 -29.77 -7.07 -17.57
N ALA A 428 -29.05 -7.66 -16.62
CA ALA A 428 -29.67 -8.03 -15.35
C ALA A 428 -30.28 -6.76 -14.79
N SER A 429 -31.61 -6.75 -14.59
CA SER A 429 -32.29 -5.57 -14.07
C SER A 429 -31.63 -5.21 -12.73
N HIS A 430 -31.38 -3.93 -12.51
CA HIS A 430 -30.82 -3.47 -11.27
C HIS A 430 -31.72 -3.88 -10.09
N ILE A 431 -31.14 -4.52 -9.08
CA ILE A 431 -31.82 -4.80 -7.82
C ILE A 431 -31.47 -3.66 -6.85
N PRO A 432 -32.47 -2.88 -6.35
CA PRO A 432 -32.20 -1.82 -5.38
C PRO A 432 -31.42 -2.32 -4.17
N LEU A 433 -30.54 -1.50 -3.63
CA LEU A 433 -29.62 -1.89 -2.53
C LEU A 433 -30.36 -2.52 -1.35
N LEU A 434 -31.46 -1.91 -0.92
CA LEU A 434 -32.24 -2.39 0.23
C LEU A 434 -32.97 -3.73 -0.01
N SER A 435 -33.12 -4.14 -1.28
CA SER A 435 -33.71 -5.43 -1.67
C SER A 435 -32.67 -6.53 -1.90
N ARG A 436 -31.39 -6.22 -1.78
CA ARG A 436 -30.31 -7.19 -1.99
C ARG A 436 -30.10 -8.08 -0.77
N PRO A 437 -29.52 -9.29 -0.96
CA PRO A 437 -29.00 -10.08 0.15
C PRO A 437 -28.08 -9.25 1.03
N THR A 438 -28.10 -9.48 2.34
CA THR A 438 -27.31 -8.72 3.31
C THR A 438 -26.15 -9.57 3.85
N GLU A 439 -25.10 -8.88 4.32
CA GLU A 439 -24.03 -9.49 5.12
C GLU A 439 -24.53 -9.76 6.57
N PRO A 440 -23.91 -10.69 7.32
CA PRO A 440 -24.22 -10.88 8.74
C PRO A 440 -24.02 -9.59 9.54
N SER A 441 -24.90 -9.33 10.51
CA SER A 441 -24.81 -8.16 11.41
C SER A 441 -23.55 -8.21 12.28
N TYR A 442 -23.24 -7.10 12.95
CA TYR A 442 -22.15 -7.06 13.94
C TYR A 442 -22.36 -8.08 15.06
N GLU A 443 -23.58 -8.16 15.60
CA GLU A 443 -23.94 -9.07 16.68
C GLU A 443 -23.81 -10.54 16.26
N GLU A 444 -24.23 -10.88 15.05
CA GLU A 444 -24.08 -12.23 14.49
C GLU A 444 -22.60 -12.61 14.28
N ARG A 445 -21.78 -11.66 13.81
CA ARG A 445 -20.32 -11.87 13.67
C ARG A 445 -19.66 -12.07 15.03
N ARG A 446 -20.03 -11.26 16.04
CA ARG A 446 -19.51 -11.39 17.41
C ARG A 446 -19.88 -12.72 18.06
N LYS A 447 -21.13 -13.18 17.92
CA LYS A 447 -21.56 -14.48 18.43
C LYS A 447 -20.73 -15.63 17.88
N LYS A 448 -20.34 -15.57 16.60
CA LYS A 448 -19.49 -16.61 15.96
C LYS A 448 -18.04 -16.60 16.45
N LEU A 449 -17.54 -15.49 17.00
CA LEU A 449 -16.18 -15.39 17.53
C LEU A 449 -16.09 -15.90 18.99
N VAL A 450 -17.21 -15.93 19.70
CA VAL A 450 -17.30 -16.38 21.10
C VAL A 450 -17.71 -17.85 21.22
N ALA A 451 -18.33 -18.41 20.16
CA ALA A 451 -18.65 -19.83 20.05
C ALA A 451 -17.46 -20.64 19.51
#